data_f65ea796cefe18b3a7cf0d1c0b4ca1d3
#
_entry.id   f65ea796cefe18b3a7cf0d1c0b4ca1d3
#
_cell.length_a   1.000
_cell.length_b   1.000
_cell.length_c   1.000
_cell.angle_alpha   90.00
_cell.angle_beta   90.00
_cell.angle_gamma   90.00
#
_symmetry.space_group_name_H-M   'P 1'
#
loop_
_entity.id
_entity.type
_entity.pdbx_description
1 polymer ?
#
loop_
_entity_poly.entity_id
_entity_poly.type
_entity_poly.pdbx_seq_one_letter_code
_entity_poly.pdbx_strand_id
1 'polypeptide(L)'
;MSRAADFPTQHGAQFSVGHLGPFAELLNYRFSVPALNGREVPGKVFVKDALQLTGVEMSYNCFPPGFSMPFLHAHRDNEEVYLFLSGQGEFMVDGEAFAVSEGSVVRVAPGGSRAYRNTGEAPMYFIVLQVKHGSEPASGIADGVPMGKPEWPAG
;
A
#
# COMPACT_ATOMS: atom_id res chain seq x y z
N MET A 1 6.38 -16.52 0.54
CA MET A 1 6.98 -15.52 -0.35
C MET A 1 5.88 -15.00 -1.26
N SER A 2 5.60 -13.71 -1.22
CA SER A 2 4.74 -13.11 -2.23
C SER A 2 5.43 -13.25 -3.58
N ARG A 3 4.75 -13.83 -4.55
CA ARG A 3 5.21 -13.82 -5.93
C ARG A 3 5.36 -12.37 -6.33
N ALA A 4 6.51 -11.96 -6.88
CA ALA A 4 6.67 -10.63 -7.46
C ALA A 4 5.51 -10.39 -8.42
N ALA A 5 4.81 -9.27 -8.24
CA ALA A 5 3.69 -8.96 -9.12
C ALA A 5 4.24 -8.76 -10.54
N ASP A 6 3.69 -9.48 -11.48
CA ASP A 6 4.10 -9.41 -12.89
C ASP A 6 3.29 -8.31 -13.57
N PHE A 7 3.85 -7.10 -13.60
CA PHE A 7 3.32 -5.95 -14.33
C PHE A 7 4.46 -5.23 -15.08
N PRO A 8 4.16 -4.53 -16.20
CA PRO A 8 5.18 -3.87 -16.99
C PRO A 8 5.99 -2.88 -16.18
N THR A 9 7.31 -3.02 -16.22
CA THR A 9 8.26 -2.13 -15.54
C THR A 9 9.37 -1.69 -16.48
N GLN A 10 9.88 -0.49 -16.24
CA GLN A 10 11.03 0.09 -16.92
C GLN A 10 11.99 0.67 -15.88
N HIS A 11 13.28 0.48 -16.09
CA HIS A 11 14.34 0.99 -15.23
C HIS A 11 15.29 1.88 -16.01
N GLY A 12 15.59 3.05 -15.45
CA GLY A 12 16.67 3.92 -15.90
C GLY A 12 17.76 3.99 -14.82
N ALA A 13 18.75 4.85 -15.03
CA ALA A 13 19.86 5.00 -14.08
C ALA A 13 19.39 5.54 -12.71
N GLN A 14 18.34 6.39 -12.71
CA GLN A 14 17.86 7.10 -11.51
C GLN A 14 16.35 6.93 -11.29
N PHE A 15 15.70 6.04 -12.01
CA PHE A 15 14.26 5.84 -11.87
C PHE A 15 13.82 4.41 -12.15
N SER A 16 12.65 4.06 -11.62
CA SER A 16 11.89 2.89 -12.01
C SER A 16 10.43 3.30 -12.24
N VAL A 17 9.82 2.74 -13.26
CA VAL A 17 8.41 2.97 -13.58
C VAL A 17 7.69 1.63 -13.69
N GLY A 18 6.52 1.52 -13.08
CA GLY A 18 5.67 0.35 -13.16
C GLY A 18 4.24 0.74 -13.55
N HIS A 19 3.60 -0.08 -14.35
CA HIS A 19 2.23 0.14 -14.83
C HIS A 19 1.34 -1.03 -14.39
N LEU A 20 0.58 -0.82 -13.29
CA LEU A 20 -0.33 -1.83 -12.75
C LEU A 20 -1.63 -1.94 -13.55
N GLY A 21 -1.95 -0.92 -14.35
CA GLY A 21 -3.23 -0.80 -15.01
C GLY A 21 -4.31 -0.13 -14.14
N PRO A 22 -5.57 -0.17 -14.58
CA PRO A 22 -6.70 0.41 -13.85
C PRO A 22 -6.91 -0.25 -12.49
N PHE A 23 -7.27 0.53 -11.47
CA PHE A 23 -7.56 -0.01 -10.13
C PHE A 23 -8.69 -1.04 -10.13
N ALA A 24 -9.63 -0.92 -11.05
CA ALA A 24 -10.70 -1.92 -11.23
C ALA A 24 -10.18 -3.32 -11.55
N GLU A 25 -8.94 -3.44 -12.03
CA GLU A 25 -8.30 -4.71 -12.37
C GLU A 25 -7.39 -5.24 -11.25
N LEU A 26 -7.29 -4.55 -10.11
CA LEU A 26 -6.46 -5.01 -8.98
C LEU A 26 -6.86 -6.40 -8.46
N LEU A 27 -8.10 -6.80 -8.64
CA LEU A 27 -8.56 -8.15 -8.29
C LEU A 27 -7.93 -9.26 -9.13
N ASN A 28 -7.28 -8.93 -10.25
CA ASN A 28 -6.52 -9.88 -11.06
C ASN A 28 -5.16 -10.23 -10.43
N TYR A 29 -4.66 -9.39 -9.54
CA TYR A 29 -3.44 -9.66 -8.78
C TYR A 29 -3.76 -10.51 -7.56
N ARG A 30 -2.90 -11.48 -7.28
CA ARG A 30 -3.05 -12.38 -6.16
C ARG A 30 -1.82 -12.36 -5.27
N PHE A 31 -2.02 -12.49 -3.98
CA PHE A 31 -0.95 -12.55 -3.01
C PHE A 31 -1.20 -13.67 -2.00
N SER A 32 -0.13 -14.12 -1.37
CA SER A 32 -0.18 -15.02 -0.23
C SER A 32 0.83 -14.59 0.82
N VAL A 33 0.48 -14.74 2.06
CA VAL A 33 1.35 -14.52 3.22
C VAL A 33 1.26 -15.74 4.14
N PRO A 34 2.24 -15.98 5.03
CA PRO A 34 2.23 -17.16 5.92
C PRO A 34 0.93 -17.36 6.69
N ALA A 35 0.29 -16.28 7.14
CA ALA A 35 -0.98 -16.33 7.86
C ALA A 35 -2.16 -16.87 7.03
N LEU A 36 -2.02 -16.96 5.72
CA LEU A 36 -3.03 -17.52 4.81
C LEU A 36 -2.84 -19.01 4.54
N ASN A 37 -1.82 -19.66 5.13
CA ASN A 37 -1.54 -21.09 4.97
C ASN A 37 -1.47 -21.54 3.50
N GLY A 38 -0.83 -20.74 2.64
CA GLY A 38 -0.66 -21.02 1.20
C GLY A 38 -1.86 -20.68 0.33
N ARG A 39 -2.96 -20.17 0.90
CA ARG A 39 -4.07 -19.66 0.09
C ARG A 39 -3.69 -18.33 -0.55
N GLU A 40 -4.10 -18.16 -1.79
CA GLU A 40 -3.96 -16.90 -2.51
C GLU A 40 -5.26 -16.10 -2.41
N VAL A 41 -5.11 -14.80 -2.14
CA VAL A 41 -6.22 -13.85 -2.03
C VAL A 41 -6.05 -12.79 -3.12
N PRO A 42 -7.12 -12.44 -3.86
CA PRO A 42 -7.04 -11.39 -4.87
C PRO A 42 -7.04 -9.99 -4.23
N GLY A 43 -6.60 -9.01 -5.01
CA GLY A 43 -6.78 -7.60 -4.67
C GLY A 43 -5.61 -6.96 -3.94
N LYS A 44 -4.42 -7.54 -4.02
CA LYS A 44 -3.21 -6.93 -3.46
C LYS A 44 -2.01 -7.16 -4.35
N VAL A 45 -1.24 -6.10 -4.57
CA VAL A 45 0.01 -6.15 -5.31
C VAL A 45 1.10 -5.35 -4.58
N PHE A 46 2.21 -6.00 -4.29
CA PHE A 46 3.41 -5.36 -3.72
C PHE A 46 4.29 -4.84 -4.84
N VAL A 47 4.87 -3.66 -4.66
CA VAL A 47 5.64 -2.98 -5.72
C VAL A 47 7.12 -2.77 -5.39
N LYS A 48 7.55 -3.04 -4.15
CA LYS A 48 8.94 -2.81 -3.72
C LYS A 48 9.94 -3.49 -4.63
N ASP A 49 9.81 -4.78 -4.85
CA ASP A 49 10.78 -5.55 -5.62
C ASP A 49 10.77 -5.14 -7.09
N ALA A 50 9.60 -4.97 -7.69
CA ALA A 50 9.45 -4.55 -9.08
C ALA A 50 10.06 -3.16 -9.36
N LEU A 51 9.94 -2.24 -8.41
CA LEU A 51 10.48 -0.88 -8.53
C LEU A 51 11.85 -0.71 -7.87
N GLN A 52 12.39 -1.75 -7.24
CA GLN A 52 13.68 -1.72 -6.53
C GLN A 52 13.70 -0.65 -5.42
N LEU A 53 12.58 -0.52 -4.67
CA LEU A 53 12.50 0.39 -3.53
C LEU A 53 13.40 -0.10 -2.40
N THR A 54 14.05 0.80 -1.71
CA THR A 54 15.02 0.47 -0.65
C THR A 54 14.57 0.89 0.75
N GLY A 55 13.68 1.86 0.85
CA GLY A 55 13.26 2.45 2.13
C GLY A 55 11.80 2.22 2.51
N VAL A 56 11.00 1.63 1.62
CA VAL A 56 9.58 1.44 1.83
C VAL A 56 9.10 0.16 1.14
N GLU A 57 8.25 -0.63 1.82
CA GLU A 57 7.38 -1.59 1.15
C GLU A 57 6.05 -0.90 0.89
N MET A 58 5.54 -1.03 -0.32
CA MET A 58 4.29 -0.40 -0.73
C MET A 58 3.41 -1.40 -1.45
N SER A 59 2.10 -1.33 -1.21
CA SER A 59 1.13 -2.16 -1.91
C SER A 59 -0.11 -1.36 -2.33
N TYR A 60 -0.66 -1.75 -3.48
CA TYR A 60 -1.99 -1.33 -3.93
C TYR A 60 -2.99 -2.41 -3.55
N ASN A 61 -4.17 -1.99 -3.10
CA ASN A 61 -5.16 -2.89 -2.53
C ASN A 61 -6.56 -2.56 -3.03
N CYS A 62 -7.35 -3.62 -3.24
CA CYS A 62 -8.78 -3.54 -3.51
C CYS A 62 -9.52 -4.52 -2.62
N PHE A 63 -10.44 -4.02 -1.80
CA PHE A 63 -11.39 -4.83 -1.06
C PHE A 63 -12.75 -4.72 -1.74
N PRO A 64 -13.29 -5.81 -2.29
CA PRO A 64 -14.67 -5.80 -2.79
C PRO A 64 -15.66 -5.57 -1.65
N PRO A 65 -16.91 -5.16 -1.97
CA PRO A 65 -17.95 -4.98 -0.96
C PRO A 65 -18.07 -6.18 -0.02
N GLY A 66 -18.12 -5.91 1.29
CA GLY A 66 -18.28 -6.93 2.33
C GLY A 66 -17.00 -7.71 2.67
N PHE A 67 -15.90 -7.47 1.99
CA PHE A 67 -14.65 -8.16 2.34
C PHE A 67 -14.06 -7.59 3.63
N SER A 68 -13.64 -8.48 4.51
CA SER A 68 -13.01 -8.17 5.79
C SER A 68 -11.70 -8.92 5.93
N MET A 69 -10.70 -8.28 6.53
CA MET A 69 -9.46 -8.98 6.89
C MET A 69 -9.77 -10.19 7.76
N PRO A 70 -9.27 -11.37 7.40
CA PRO A 70 -9.59 -12.60 8.14
C PRO A 70 -8.78 -12.78 9.44
N PHE A 71 -7.82 -11.90 9.72
CA PHE A 71 -6.98 -11.99 10.93
C PHE A 71 -6.49 -10.60 11.35
N LEU A 72 -6.17 -10.48 12.62
CA LEU A 72 -5.43 -9.34 13.19
C LEU A 72 -3.94 -9.55 12.93
N HIS A 73 -3.21 -8.46 12.64
CA HIS A 73 -1.75 -8.50 12.59
C HIS A 73 -1.13 -7.23 13.16
N ALA A 74 0.12 -7.33 13.53
CA ALA A 74 0.95 -6.23 14.00
C ALA A 74 2.36 -6.34 13.39
N HIS A 75 3.07 -5.23 13.28
CA HIS A 75 4.48 -5.21 12.91
C HIS A 75 5.34 -4.93 14.15
N ARG A 76 6.54 -5.51 14.20
CA ARG A 76 7.47 -5.35 15.33
C ARG A 76 8.21 -4.03 15.27
N ASP A 77 8.75 -3.69 14.09
CA ASP A 77 9.69 -2.59 13.91
C ASP A 77 9.17 -1.51 12.96
N ASN A 78 8.15 -1.84 12.17
CA ASN A 78 7.64 -0.96 11.13
C ASN A 78 6.34 -0.27 11.55
N GLU A 79 6.20 0.97 11.16
CA GLU A 79 4.89 1.62 11.09
C GLU A 79 4.29 1.43 9.71
N GLU A 80 2.99 1.43 9.63
CA GLU A 80 2.26 1.42 8.37
C GLU A 80 1.38 2.64 8.23
N VAL A 81 1.26 3.11 6.99
CA VAL A 81 0.34 4.18 6.62
C VAL A 81 -0.62 3.65 5.57
N TYR A 82 -1.90 3.80 5.81
CA TYR A 82 -2.99 3.40 4.93
C TYR A 82 -3.62 4.64 4.33
N LEU A 83 -3.64 4.74 2.99
CA LEU A 83 -4.22 5.86 2.27
C LEU A 83 -5.44 5.37 1.51
N PHE A 84 -6.63 5.80 1.92
CA PHE A 84 -7.88 5.38 1.29
C PHE A 84 -8.19 6.29 0.12
N LEU A 85 -8.26 5.72 -1.09
CA LEU A 85 -8.43 6.45 -2.35
C LEU A 85 -9.89 6.55 -2.76
N SER A 86 -10.70 5.54 -2.43
CA SER A 86 -12.14 5.53 -2.71
C SER A 86 -12.82 4.40 -1.94
N GLY A 87 -14.14 4.47 -1.85
CA GLY A 87 -14.93 3.51 -1.10
C GLY A 87 -15.12 3.90 0.35
N GLN A 88 -15.73 3.00 1.12
CA GLN A 88 -16.05 3.18 2.54
C GLN A 88 -15.68 1.93 3.31
N GLY A 89 -15.17 2.11 4.50
CA GLY A 89 -14.80 0.99 5.34
C GLY A 89 -14.76 1.32 6.81
N GLU A 90 -14.33 0.34 7.56
CA GLU A 90 -14.07 0.45 8.99
C GLU A 90 -12.69 -0.11 9.29
N PHE A 91 -11.95 0.58 10.10
CA PHE A 91 -10.61 0.23 10.53
C PHE A 91 -10.60 0.04 12.05
N MET A 92 -9.88 -0.96 12.53
CA MET A 92 -9.77 -1.25 13.95
C MET A 92 -8.30 -1.41 14.35
N VAL A 93 -7.92 -0.76 15.45
CA VAL A 93 -6.60 -0.92 16.07
C VAL A 93 -6.80 -1.18 17.56
N ASP A 94 -6.23 -2.25 18.07
CA ASP A 94 -6.29 -2.63 19.50
C ASP A 94 -7.71 -2.62 20.08
N GLY A 95 -8.69 -3.01 19.27
CA GLY A 95 -10.10 -3.07 19.65
C GLY A 95 -10.89 -1.76 19.48
N GLU A 96 -10.23 -0.67 19.14
CA GLU A 96 -10.87 0.61 18.84
C GLU A 96 -11.17 0.72 17.35
N ALA A 97 -12.42 0.87 16.98
CA ALA A 97 -12.90 0.92 15.61
C ALA A 97 -13.32 2.34 15.18
N PHE A 98 -13.05 2.70 13.94
CA PHE A 98 -13.43 3.98 13.35
C PHE A 98 -13.69 3.84 11.84
N ALA A 99 -14.52 4.74 11.30
CA ALA A 99 -14.83 4.77 9.89
C ALA A 99 -13.68 5.33 9.06
N VAL A 100 -13.52 4.80 7.85
CA VAL A 100 -12.61 5.32 6.82
C VAL A 100 -13.34 5.46 5.48
N SER A 101 -12.90 6.45 4.69
CA SER A 101 -13.47 6.74 3.38
C SER A 101 -12.42 7.42 2.51
N GLU A 102 -12.79 7.85 1.30
CA GLU A 102 -11.90 8.62 0.43
C GLU A 102 -11.24 9.77 1.20
N GLY A 103 -9.91 9.84 1.09
CA GLY A 103 -9.10 10.85 1.77
C GLY A 103 -8.73 10.51 3.21
N SER A 104 -9.23 9.43 3.80
CA SER A 104 -8.76 8.98 5.12
C SER A 104 -7.32 8.50 5.04
N VAL A 105 -6.52 8.89 6.04
CA VAL A 105 -5.14 8.42 6.21
C VAL A 105 -4.99 7.87 7.63
N VAL A 106 -4.56 6.61 7.73
CA VAL A 106 -4.40 5.94 9.02
C VAL A 106 -2.94 5.54 9.19
N ARG A 107 -2.33 5.96 10.30
CA ARG A 107 -1.02 5.47 10.73
C ARG A 107 -1.21 4.45 11.83
N VAL A 108 -0.53 3.31 11.73
CA VAL A 108 -0.46 2.32 12.82
C VAL A 108 0.98 2.19 13.27
N ALA A 109 1.23 2.44 14.54
CA ALA A 109 2.55 2.31 15.15
C ALA A 109 2.97 0.83 15.27
N PRO A 110 4.26 0.54 15.42
CA PRO A 110 4.71 -0.81 15.78
C PRO A 110 3.95 -1.34 16.99
N GLY A 111 3.57 -2.63 16.95
CA GLY A 111 2.81 -3.28 18.01
C GLY A 111 1.30 -3.11 17.94
N GLY A 112 0.77 -2.13 17.19
CA GLY A 112 -0.67 -1.95 17.01
C GLY A 112 -1.30 -3.14 16.26
N SER A 113 -2.21 -3.85 16.89
CA SER A 113 -2.94 -4.97 16.30
C SER A 113 -4.13 -4.45 15.49
N ARG A 114 -4.16 -4.70 14.18
CA ARG A 114 -5.17 -4.09 13.29
C ARG A 114 -5.86 -5.08 12.38
N ALA A 115 -7.06 -4.69 12.00
CA ALA A 115 -7.83 -5.25 10.91
C ALA A 115 -8.70 -4.16 10.28
N TYR A 116 -9.18 -4.39 9.08
CA TYR A 116 -10.03 -3.45 8.35
C TYR A 116 -10.96 -4.20 7.41
N ARG A 117 -12.06 -3.55 7.03
CA ARG A 117 -13.11 -4.15 6.19
C ARG A 117 -13.80 -3.11 5.32
N ASN A 118 -14.31 -3.54 4.18
CA ASN A 118 -15.18 -2.74 3.33
C ASN A 118 -16.63 -2.86 3.82
N THR A 119 -17.21 -1.75 4.26
CA THR A 119 -18.60 -1.67 4.72
C THR A 119 -19.54 -1.00 3.71
N GLY A 120 -18.98 -0.58 2.56
CA GLY A 120 -19.74 0.06 1.48
C GLY A 120 -20.26 -0.93 0.44
N GLU A 121 -20.91 -0.38 -0.57
CA GLU A 121 -21.47 -1.14 -1.71
C GLU A 121 -20.57 -1.10 -2.95
N ALA A 122 -19.48 -0.31 -2.92
CA ALA A 122 -18.48 -0.19 -3.96
C ALA A 122 -17.15 -0.77 -3.52
N PRO A 123 -16.24 -1.11 -4.45
CA PRO A 123 -14.88 -1.50 -4.11
C PRO A 123 -14.18 -0.40 -3.30
N MET A 124 -13.38 -0.80 -2.32
CA MET A 124 -12.54 0.09 -1.53
C MET A 124 -11.10 -0.04 -2.01
N TYR A 125 -10.54 1.04 -2.53
CA TYR A 125 -9.16 1.10 -3.01
C TYR A 125 -8.30 1.86 -2.02
N PHE A 126 -7.13 1.31 -1.71
CA PHE A 126 -6.20 1.94 -0.78
C PHE A 126 -4.76 1.52 -1.05
N ILE A 127 -3.83 2.36 -0.60
CA ILE A 127 -2.40 2.13 -0.65
C ILE A 127 -1.92 1.89 0.78
N VAL A 128 -1.00 0.95 0.96
CA VAL A 128 -0.33 0.71 2.24
C VAL A 128 1.17 0.96 2.05
N LEU A 129 1.73 1.81 2.90
CA LEU A 129 3.16 2.06 3.02
C LEU A 129 3.66 1.46 4.33
N GLN A 130 4.71 0.66 4.27
CA GLN A 130 5.37 0.09 5.42
C GLN A 130 6.81 0.58 5.47
N VAL A 131 7.16 1.28 6.53
CA VAL A 131 8.50 1.85 6.74
C VAL A 131 8.99 1.56 8.15
N LYS A 132 10.31 1.45 8.32
CA LYS A 132 10.89 1.28 9.64
C LYS A 132 10.59 2.50 10.50
N HIS A 133 10.04 2.27 11.69
CA HIS A 133 9.71 3.33 12.63
C HIS A 133 10.93 4.21 12.94
N GLY A 134 10.73 5.54 12.87
CA GLY A 134 11.78 6.52 13.16
C GLY A 134 12.87 6.64 12.10
N SER A 135 12.70 6.07 10.90
CA SER A 135 13.72 6.10 9.86
C SER A 135 13.73 7.38 9.01
N GLU A 136 12.65 8.16 9.02
CA GLU A 136 12.61 9.43 8.30
C GLU A 136 13.44 10.49 9.07
N PRO A 137 14.46 11.09 8.44
CA PRO A 137 15.24 12.13 9.09
C PRO A 137 14.41 13.43 9.23
N ALA A 138 14.71 14.23 10.25
CA ALA A 138 14.02 15.50 10.49
C ALA A 138 14.17 16.53 9.36
N SER A 139 15.03 16.28 8.37
CA SER A 139 15.24 17.14 7.20
C SER A 139 14.01 17.16 6.27
N GLY A 140 13.25 16.07 6.15
CA GLY A 140 12.02 16.01 5.36
C GLY A 140 12.16 16.67 3.98
N ILE A 141 11.33 17.70 3.74
CA ILE A 141 11.31 18.44 2.48
C ILE A 141 12.63 19.19 2.18
N ALA A 142 13.46 19.46 3.19
CA ALA A 142 14.74 20.15 3.01
C ALA A 142 15.79 19.30 2.28
N ASP A 143 15.56 18.01 2.12
CA ASP A 143 16.40 17.14 1.28
C ASP A 143 16.27 17.47 -0.22
N GLY A 144 15.17 18.10 -0.62
CA GLY A 144 14.92 18.48 -2.01
C GLY A 144 15.87 19.59 -2.51
N VAL A 145 16.45 19.37 -3.69
CA VAL A 145 17.36 20.34 -4.35
C VAL A 145 16.75 20.79 -5.68
N PRO A 146 16.48 22.10 -5.89
CA PRO A 146 16.02 22.61 -7.17
C PRO A 146 17.09 22.45 -8.25
N MET A 147 16.72 21.93 -9.43
CA MET A 147 17.64 21.64 -10.52
C MET A 147 17.35 22.47 -11.79
N GLY A 148 16.56 23.53 -11.68
CA GLY A 148 16.22 24.41 -12.80
C GLY A 148 14.82 24.16 -13.36
N LYS A 149 14.55 24.71 -14.52
CA LYS A 149 13.28 24.57 -15.23
C LYS A 149 13.25 23.28 -16.04
N PRO A 150 12.10 22.56 -16.08
CA PRO A 150 12.01 21.39 -16.94
C PRO A 150 11.94 21.77 -18.42
N GLU A 151 12.63 21.01 -19.24
CA GLU A 151 12.49 21.03 -20.69
C GLU A 151 11.92 19.68 -21.12
N TRP A 152 10.68 19.67 -21.56
CA TRP A 152 10.02 18.43 -21.94
C TRP A 152 10.46 18.00 -23.34
N PRO A 153 10.86 16.73 -23.54
CA PRO A 153 11.17 16.23 -24.86
C PRO A 153 10.00 16.42 -25.82
N ALA A 154 10.28 16.74 -27.08
CA ALA A 154 9.27 16.73 -28.11
C ALA A 154 8.70 15.31 -28.28
N GLY A 155 7.38 15.19 -28.34
CA GLY A 155 6.67 13.92 -28.49
C GLY A 155 6.82 13.33 -29.90
#